data_f85be6f38912b2ded0b440a0c9ab0613
#
_entry.id   f85be6f38912b2ded0b440a0c9ab0613
#
_cell.length_a   1.000
_cell.length_b   1.000
_cell.length_c   1.000
_cell.angle_alpha   90.00
_cell.angle_beta   90.00
_cell.angle_gamma   90.00
#
_symmetry.space_group_name_H-M   'P 1'
#
loop_
_entity.id
_entity.type
_entity.pdbx_description
1 polymer ?
#
loop_
_entity_poly.entity_id
_entity_poly.type
_entity_poly.pdbx_seq_one_letter_code
_entity_poly.pdbx_strand_id
1 'polypeptide(L)'
;RIFFITLSCLFIGISLSFIVAERDLSLKLQDQIETELSRQAKILRKSIANIIDAGDFFKLKAQVDEYAEASDSRITIILKDGYVIVDSDVEASKIDDLDNHSDRPEIISAFKNGYGSSKRYSSTVKKEMFYFALLDSSNDVERVIRISVPYESLDQILASLGNSITLIVVVGLIVAILASVLAGDYIRSSFMDLEKAAADIS
;
A
#
# COMPACT_ATOMS: atom_id res chain seq x y z
N ARG A 1 -34.17 -9.17 25.44
CA ARG A 1 -33.36 -10.25 24.80
C ARG A 1 -33.24 -10.05 23.28
N ILE A 2 -34.33 -9.80 22.56
CA ILE A 2 -34.34 -9.58 21.09
C ILE A 2 -33.43 -8.38 20.72
N PHE A 3 -33.49 -7.28 21.46
CA PHE A 3 -32.65 -6.09 21.29
C PHE A 3 -31.15 -6.40 21.34
N PHE A 4 -30.69 -7.18 22.33
CA PHE A 4 -29.27 -7.55 22.43
C PHE A 4 -28.82 -8.43 21.26
N ILE A 5 -29.70 -9.31 20.78
CA ILE A 5 -29.40 -10.16 19.62
C ILE A 5 -29.28 -9.32 18.36
N THR A 6 -30.20 -8.41 18.11
CA THR A 6 -30.17 -7.54 16.93
C THR A 6 -28.96 -6.61 16.95
N LEU A 7 -28.63 -6.04 18.10
CA LEU A 7 -27.43 -5.19 18.28
C LEU A 7 -26.14 -5.98 18.04
N SER A 8 -26.05 -7.19 18.58
CA SER A 8 -24.89 -8.07 18.36
C SER A 8 -24.74 -8.47 16.89
N CYS A 9 -25.81 -8.82 16.20
CA CYS A 9 -25.79 -9.13 14.77
C CYS A 9 -25.33 -7.93 13.92
N LEU A 10 -25.80 -6.74 14.26
CA LEU A 10 -25.43 -5.50 13.58
C LEU A 10 -23.94 -5.18 13.80
N PHE A 11 -23.44 -5.34 15.02
CA PHE A 11 -22.03 -5.15 15.35
C PHE A 11 -21.13 -6.14 14.61
N ILE A 12 -21.50 -7.43 14.59
CA ILE A 12 -20.76 -8.47 13.87
C ILE A 12 -20.75 -8.15 12.36
N GLY A 13 -21.88 -7.77 11.79
CA GLY A 13 -21.99 -7.40 10.38
C GLY A 13 -21.11 -6.21 9.99
N ILE A 14 -21.11 -5.15 10.81
CA ILE A 14 -20.28 -3.97 10.58
C ILE A 14 -18.80 -4.32 10.74
N SER A 15 -18.40 -5.09 11.76
CA SER A 15 -17.03 -5.50 11.99
C SER A 15 -16.49 -6.37 10.85
N LEU A 16 -17.29 -7.31 10.37
CA LEU A 16 -16.92 -8.17 9.24
C LEU A 16 -16.78 -7.35 7.95
N SER A 17 -17.71 -6.44 7.70
CA SER A 17 -17.67 -5.54 6.54
C SER A 17 -16.42 -4.64 6.56
N PHE A 18 -16.02 -4.16 7.74
CA PHE A 18 -14.81 -3.37 7.92
C PHE A 18 -13.53 -4.16 7.58
N ILE A 19 -13.41 -5.40 8.12
CA ILE A 19 -12.26 -6.27 7.84
C ILE A 19 -12.12 -6.56 6.33
N VAL A 20 -13.26 -6.82 5.67
CA VAL A 20 -13.27 -7.07 4.22
C VAL A 20 -12.87 -5.82 3.44
N ALA A 21 -13.40 -4.65 3.82
CA ALA A 21 -13.11 -3.38 3.17
C ALA A 21 -11.63 -2.97 3.32
N GLU A 22 -11.04 -3.14 4.51
CA GLU A 22 -9.62 -2.88 4.77
C GLU A 22 -8.72 -3.75 3.89
N ARG A 23 -9.04 -5.05 3.80
CA ARG A 23 -8.29 -5.99 2.97
C ARG A 23 -8.37 -5.65 1.48
N ASP A 24 -9.57 -5.33 0.98
CA ASP A 24 -9.79 -4.96 -0.43
C ASP A 24 -9.07 -3.65 -0.77
N LEU A 25 -9.10 -2.66 0.14
CA LEU A 25 -8.39 -1.39 -0.02
C LEU A 25 -6.88 -1.59 -0.08
N SER A 26 -6.32 -2.41 0.82
CA SER A 26 -4.88 -2.73 0.83
C SER A 26 -4.43 -3.37 -0.49
N LEU A 27 -5.19 -4.32 -1.01
CA LEU A 27 -4.87 -4.98 -2.28
C LEU A 27 -4.94 -4.00 -3.47
N LYS A 28 -5.96 -3.15 -3.52
CA LYS A 28 -6.10 -2.14 -4.58
C LYS A 28 -5.00 -1.10 -4.56
N LEU A 29 -4.61 -0.64 -3.37
CA LEU A 29 -3.50 0.31 -3.23
C LEU A 29 -2.18 -0.31 -3.68
N GLN A 30 -1.92 -1.56 -3.32
CA GLN A 30 -0.74 -2.28 -3.75
C GLN A 30 -0.67 -2.41 -5.28
N ASP A 31 -1.78 -2.77 -5.93
CA ASP A 31 -1.93 -2.84 -7.38
C ASP A 31 -1.72 -1.48 -8.07
N GLN A 32 -2.27 -0.41 -7.48
CA GLN A 32 -2.07 0.95 -7.98
C GLN A 32 -0.61 1.39 -7.93
N ILE A 33 0.10 1.07 -6.82
CA ILE A 33 1.52 1.39 -6.69
C ILE A 33 2.35 0.61 -7.69
N GLU A 34 2.10 -0.69 -7.83
CA GLU A 34 2.80 -1.52 -8.82
C GLU A 34 2.58 -0.98 -10.25
N THR A 35 1.36 -0.59 -10.58
CA THR A 35 1.03 0.04 -11.87
C THR A 35 1.79 1.35 -12.07
N GLU A 36 1.82 2.21 -11.05
CA GLU A 36 2.53 3.50 -11.11
C GLU A 36 4.03 3.31 -11.25
N LEU A 37 4.65 2.44 -10.44
CA LEU A 37 6.08 2.14 -10.54
C LEU A 37 6.44 1.48 -11.88
N SER A 38 5.55 0.62 -12.41
CA SER A 38 5.70 0.05 -13.76
C SER A 38 5.72 1.15 -14.84
N ARG A 39 4.83 2.13 -14.74
CA ARG A 39 4.77 3.27 -15.64
C ARG A 39 6.06 4.10 -15.57
N GLN A 40 6.51 4.41 -14.36
CA GLN A 40 7.75 5.15 -14.11
C GLN A 40 8.97 4.41 -14.66
N ALA A 41 9.09 3.11 -14.41
CA ALA A 41 10.19 2.29 -14.91
C ALA A 41 10.24 2.26 -16.45
N LYS A 42 9.07 2.19 -17.11
CA LYS A 42 8.99 2.24 -18.59
C LYS A 42 9.40 3.60 -19.15
N ILE A 43 9.04 4.69 -18.48
CA ILE A 43 9.45 6.05 -18.89
C ILE A 43 10.97 6.19 -18.72
N LEU A 44 11.49 5.84 -17.54
CA LEU A 44 12.91 5.90 -17.26
C LEU A 44 13.73 5.07 -18.25
N ARG A 45 13.30 3.81 -18.53
CA ARG A 45 13.94 2.94 -19.51
C ARG A 45 14.14 3.63 -20.86
N LYS A 46 13.12 4.33 -21.34
CA LYS A 46 13.20 5.08 -22.60
C LYS A 46 14.16 6.26 -22.53
N SER A 47 14.17 6.99 -21.40
CA SER A 47 15.01 8.19 -21.24
C SER A 47 16.51 7.86 -21.14
N ILE A 48 16.85 6.71 -20.55
CA ILE A 48 18.24 6.29 -20.34
C ILE A 48 18.80 5.39 -21.45
N ALA A 49 18.00 4.89 -22.38
CA ALA A 49 18.41 3.94 -23.40
C ALA A 49 19.64 4.44 -24.19
N ASN A 50 19.59 5.62 -24.77
CA ASN A 50 20.69 6.19 -25.55
C ASN A 50 21.94 6.46 -24.69
N ILE A 51 21.77 6.76 -23.40
CA ILE A 51 22.89 7.04 -22.49
C ILE A 51 23.62 5.75 -22.16
N ILE A 52 22.88 4.68 -21.91
CA ILE A 52 23.42 3.36 -21.65
C ILE A 52 24.17 2.84 -22.89
N ASP A 53 23.58 3.00 -24.07
CA ASP A 53 24.18 2.58 -25.33
C ASP A 53 25.50 3.31 -25.63
N ALA A 54 25.61 4.56 -25.20
CA ALA A 54 26.83 5.34 -25.29
C ALA A 54 27.91 4.97 -24.25
N GLY A 55 27.56 4.17 -23.24
CA GLY A 55 28.46 3.78 -22.14
C GLY A 55 28.85 4.93 -21.20
N ASP A 56 28.08 6.03 -21.21
CA ASP A 56 28.34 7.21 -20.38
C ASP A 56 27.75 7.04 -18.98
N PHE A 57 28.46 6.35 -18.10
CA PHE A 57 28.03 6.10 -16.73
C PHE A 57 27.85 7.36 -15.90
N PHE A 58 28.61 8.41 -16.15
CA PHE A 58 28.47 9.66 -15.42
C PHE A 58 27.14 10.35 -15.75
N LYS A 59 26.80 10.41 -17.02
CA LYS A 59 25.53 10.94 -17.49
C LYS A 59 24.35 10.06 -17.08
N LEU A 60 24.54 8.73 -17.07
CA LEU A 60 23.53 7.79 -16.59
C LEU A 60 23.21 8.03 -15.11
N LYS A 61 24.23 8.17 -14.26
CA LYS A 61 24.04 8.47 -12.83
C LYS A 61 23.29 9.78 -12.64
N ALA A 62 23.70 10.85 -13.33
CA ALA A 62 23.03 12.15 -13.23
C ALA A 62 21.55 12.09 -13.64
N GLN A 63 21.23 11.37 -14.73
CA GLN A 63 19.84 11.20 -15.19
C GLN A 63 19.01 10.36 -14.23
N VAL A 64 19.60 9.32 -13.63
CA VAL A 64 18.94 8.48 -12.62
C VAL A 64 18.67 9.28 -11.34
N ASP A 65 19.61 10.09 -10.89
CA ASP A 65 19.47 10.94 -9.72
C ASP A 65 18.37 11.99 -9.89
N GLU A 66 18.37 12.69 -11.03
CA GLU A 66 17.34 13.67 -11.39
C GLU A 66 15.94 13.04 -11.39
N TYR A 67 15.81 11.84 -11.97
CA TYR A 67 14.53 11.13 -12.01
C TYR A 67 14.11 10.65 -10.63
N ALA A 68 15.03 10.15 -9.82
CA ALA A 68 14.79 9.67 -8.47
C ALA A 68 14.28 10.81 -7.57
N GLU A 69 14.92 11.99 -7.62
CA GLU A 69 14.49 13.19 -6.92
C GLU A 69 13.09 13.64 -7.36
N ALA A 70 12.84 13.69 -8.67
CA ALA A 70 11.55 14.12 -9.22
C ALA A 70 10.39 13.16 -8.89
N SER A 71 10.67 11.87 -8.69
CA SER A 71 9.67 10.83 -8.41
C SER A 71 9.59 10.43 -6.93
N ASP A 72 10.38 11.04 -6.05
CA ASP A 72 10.52 10.67 -4.62
C ASP A 72 10.70 9.16 -4.44
N SER A 73 11.60 8.58 -5.24
CA SER A 73 11.85 7.15 -5.28
C SER A 73 13.34 6.83 -5.36
N ARG A 74 13.75 5.67 -4.88
CA ARG A 74 15.10 5.15 -5.10
C ARG A 74 15.14 4.32 -6.37
N ILE A 75 16.12 4.58 -7.22
CA ILE A 75 16.34 3.88 -8.49
C ILE A 75 17.67 3.16 -8.48
N THR A 76 17.63 1.89 -8.89
CA THR A 76 18.82 1.04 -8.99
C THR A 76 18.83 0.34 -10.34
N ILE A 77 19.96 0.36 -11.05
CA ILE A 77 20.15 -0.42 -12.28
C ILE A 77 21.09 -1.59 -11.98
N ILE A 78 20.65 -2.81 -12.29
CA ILE A 78 21.27 -4.06 -11.86
C ILE A 78 21.49 -4.94 -13.08
N LEU A 79 22.69 -5.47 -13.26
CA LEU A 79 23.03 -6.44 -14.29
C LEU A 79 22.48 -7.84 -13.98
N LYS A 80 22.53 -8.72 -14.97
CA LYS A 80 22.02 -10.10 -14.85
C LYS A 80 22.72 -10.92 -13.77
N ASP A 81 23.99 -10.65 -13.52
CA ASP A 81 24.81 -11.26 -12.48
C ASP A 81 24.56 -10.69 -11.09
N GLY A 82 23.66 -9.71 -10.97
CA GLY A 82 23.27 -9.07 -9.71
C GLY A 82 24.12 -7.88 -9.29
N TYR A 83 25.13 -7.49 -10.08
CA TYR A 83 25.93 -6.29 -9.81
C TYR A 83 25.14 -5.03 -10.09
N VAL A 84 25.26 -4.06 -9.17
CA VAL A 84 24.66 -2.73 -9.30
C VAL A 84 25.60 -1.85 -10.10
N ILE A 85 25.09 -1.22 -11.17
CA ILE A 85 25.86 -0.26 -11.97
C ILE A 85 25.55 1.19 -11.64
N VAL A 86 24.31 1.46 -11.18
CA VAL A 86 23.87 2.78 -10.72
C VAL A 86 22.84 2.62 -9.60
N ASP A 87 22.92 3.47 -8.58
CA ASP A 87 21.94 3.60 -7.51
C ASP A 87 21.81 5.09 -7.13
N SER A 88 20.57 5.60 -7.02
CA SER A 88 20.34 7.03 -6.73
C SER A 88 20.75 7.43 -5.32
N ASP A 89 20.65 6.53 -4.34
CA ASP A 89 20.93 6.79 -2.93
C ASP A 89 22.39 6.56 -2.56
N VAL A 90 23.21 6.07 -3.51
CA VAL A 90 24.60 5.70 -3.27
C VAL A 90 25.51 6.49 -4.21
N GLU A 91 26.57 7.06 -3.63
CA GLU A 91 27.62 7.73 -4.40
C GLU A 91 28.30 6.74 -5.37
N ALA A 92 28.66 7.21 -6.56
CA ALA A 92 29.29 6.39 -7.59
C ALA A 92 30.55 5.65 -7.08
N SER A 93 31.31 6.27 -6.19
CA SER A 93 32.52 5.69 -5.57
C SER A 93 32.26 4.52 -4.60
N LYS A 94 31.01 4.33 -4.18
CA LYS A 94 30.60 3.31 -3.20
C LYS A 94 29.68 2.24 -3.79
N ILE A 95 29.45 2.25 -5.10
CA ILE A 95 28.58 1.27 -5.76
C ILE A 95 29.17 -0.12 -5.66
N ASP A 96 30.47 -0.27 -5.77
CA ASP A 96 31.18 -1.55 -5.66
C ASP A 96 31.11 -2.17 -4.25
N ASP A 97 30.77 -1.39 -3.22
CA ASP A 97 30.58 -1.85 -1.85
C ASP A 97 29.18 -2.44 -1.61
N LEU A 98 28.28 -2.34 -2.59
CA LEU A 98 26.93 -2.88 -2.47
C LEU A 98 26.92 -4.41 -2.58
N ASP A 99 26.05 -5.03 -1.77
CA ASP A 99 25.79 -6.47 -1.87
C ASP A 99 25.32 -6.84 -3.27
N ASN A 100 25.64 -8.07 -3.71
CA ASN A 100 25.06 -8.60 -4.93
C ASN A 100 23.53 -8.78 -4.78
N HIS A 101 22.78 -8.44 -5.79
CA HIS A 101 21.31 -8.40 -5.76
C HIS A 101 20.65 -9.54 -6.56
N SER A 102 21.40 -10.52 -7.04
CA SER A 102 20.87 -11.63 -7.87
C SER A 102 19.86 -12.51 -7.13
N ASP A 103 19.93 -12.57 -5.79
CA ASP A 103 19.05 -13.36 -4.93
C ASP A 103 17.71 -12.66 -4.57
N ARG A 104 17.53 -11.42 -4.99
CA ARG A 104 16.35 -10.63 -4.62
C ARG A 104 15.09 -11.10 -5.38
N PRO A 105 13.95 -11.32 -4.68
CA PRO A 105 12.75 -11.89 -5.31
C PRO A 105 12.26 -11.10 -6.52
N GLU A 106 12.26 -9.75 -6.42
CA GLU A 106 11.88 -8.87 -7.52
C GLU A 106 12.80 -9.00 -8.73
N ILE A 107 14.10 -9.20 -8.50
CA ILE A 107 15.11 -9.35 -9.56
C ILE A 107 14.97 -10.70 -10.27
N ILE A 108 14.86 -11.78 -9.48
CA ILE A 108 14.61 -13.12 -10.02
C ILE A 108 13.34 -13.15 -10.87
N SER A 109 12.25 -12.54 -10.35
CA SER A 109 10.99 -12.46 -11.08
C SER A 109 11.11 -11.62 -12.35
N ALA A 110 11.82 -10.51 -12.32
CA ALA A 110 12.01 -9.64 -13.48
C ALA A 110 12.76 -10.37 -14.61
N PHE A 111 13.83 -11.09 -14.34
CA PHE A 111 14.54 -11.88 -15.35
C PHE A 111 13.71 -13.04 -15.90
N LYS A 112 12.81 -13.62 -15.11
CA LYS A 112 11.96 -14.74 -15.53
C LYS A 112 10.73 -14.32 -16.30
N ASN A 113 10.06 -13.24 -15.86
CA ASN A 113 8.73 -12.85 -16.30
C ASN A 113 8.68 -11.48 -17.01
N GLY A 114 9.83 -10.77 -17.10
CA GLY A 114 9.91 -9.42 -17.66
C GLY A 114 9.70 -8.32 -16.61
N TYR A 115 9.09 -8.63 -15.47
CA TYR A 115 8.95 -7.74 -14.32
C TYR A 115 8.80 -8.54 -13.02
N GLY A 116 8.98 -7.87 -11.90
CA GLY A 116 8.77 -8.44 -10.57
C GLY A 116 8.54 -7.37 -9.53
N SER A 117 7.83 -7.72 -8.47
CA SER A 117 7.64 -6.84 -7.31
C SER A 117 7.86 -7.62 -6.01
N SER A 118 8.30 -6.92 -4.97
CA SER A 118 8.43 -7.50 -3.62
C SER A 118 8.32 -6.42 -2.55
N LYS A 119 7.84 -6.83 -1.38
CA LYS A 119 7.90 -6.05 -0.14
C LYS A 119 8.92 -6.68 0.78
N ARG A 120 9.91 -5.91 1.23
CA ARG A 120 10.92 -6.39 2.17
C ARG A 120 11.63 -5.26 2.91
N TYR A 121 12.25 -5.61 4.03
CA TYR A 121 13.12 -4.69 4.76
C TYR A 121 14.42 -4.43 3.97
N SER A 122 14.78 -3.15 3.83
CA SER A 122 16.03 -2.72 3.22
C SER A 122 17.13 -2.56 4.27
N SER A 123 18.20 -3.33 4.17
CA SER A 123 19.38 -3.20 5.03
C SER A 123 20.12 -1.86 4.82
N THR A 124 20.06 -1.32 3.62
CA THR A 124 20.70 -0.06 3.24
C THR A 124 19.94 1.15 3.78
N VAL A 125 18.62 1.21 3.57
CA VAL A 125 17.76 2.35 3.99
C VAL A 125 17.21 2.16 5.41
N LYS A 126 17.30 0.93 5.97
CA LYS A 126 16.78 0.52 7.30
C LYS A 126 15.28 0.75 7.48
N LYS A 127 14.51 0.50 6.40
CA LYS A 127 13.05 0.63 6.35
C LYS A 127 12.41 -0.49 5.53
N GLU A 128 11.13 -0.74 5.75
CA GLU A 128 10.31 -1.55 4.84
C GLU A 128 10.14 -0.80 3.53
N MET A 129 10.46 -1.47 2.41
CA MET A 129 10.41 -0.91 1.07
C MET A 129 9.54 -1.77 0.16
N PHE A 130 8.82 -1.13 -0.74
CA PHE A 130 8.20 -1.79 -1.88
C PHE A 130 9.11 -1.63 -3.10
N TYR A 131 9.46 -2.73 -3.73
CA TYR A 131 10.34 -2.82 -4.87
C TYR A 131 9.56 -3.23 -6.11
N PHE A 132 9.77 -2.53 -7.19
CA PHE A 132 9.34 -2.92 -8.53
C PHE A 132 10.55 -2.99 -9.45
N ALA A 133 10.68 -4.08 -10.19
CA ALA A 133 11.79 -4.36 -11.09
C ALA A 133 11.28 -4.63 -12.50
N LEU A 134 11.82 -3.93 -13.50
CA LEU A 134 11.49 -4.09 -14.91
C LEU A 134 12.71 -4.56 -15.67
N LEU A 135 12.57 -5.66 -16.42
CA LEU A 135 13.61 -6.14 -17.33
C LEU A 135 13.80 -5.16 -18.49
N ASP A 136 15.02 -4.83 -18.76
CA ASP A 136 15.49 -4.13 -19.95
C ASP A 136 16.50 -5.01 -20.70
N SER A 137 16.13 -5.44 -21.91
CA SER A 137 16.94 -6.29 -22.78
C SER A 137 17.36 -5.53 -24.02
N SER A 138 17.83 -4.29 -23.87
CA SER A 138 18.33 -3.49 -24.99
C SER A 138 19.76 -3.89 -25.31
N ASN A 139 20.08 -3.97 -26.64
CA ASN A 139 21.44 -4.21 -27.16
C ASN A 139 22.14 -5.48 -26.62
N ASP A 140 21.41 -6.59 -26.55
CA ASP A 140 21.90 -7.90 -26.09
C ASP A 140 22.43 -7.92 -24.64
N VAL A 141 22.26 -6.84 -23.88
CA VAL A 141 22.58 -6.78 -22.47
C VAL A 141 21.30 -6.79 -21.64
N GLU A 142 21.13 -7.86 -20.86
CA GLU A 142 20.01 -7.96 -19.92
C GLU A 142 20.36 -7.26 -18.60
N ARG A 143 19.52 -6.31 -18.22
CA ARG A 143 19.60 -5.58 -16.95
C ARG A 143 18.22 -5.32 -16.40
N VAL A 144 18.14 -4.98 -15.14
CA VAL A 144 16.89 -4.65 -14.46
C VAL A 144 16.94 -3.19 -13.99
N ILE A 145 15.88 -2.44 -14.29
CA ILE A 145 15.62 -1.14 -13.70
C ILE A 145 14.69 -1.38 -12.50
N ARG A 146 15.21 -1.17 -11.29
CA ARG A 146 14.46 -1.30 -10.06
C ARG A 146 14.11 0.07 -9.50
N ILE A 147 12.83 0.30 -9.22
CA ILE A 147 12.32 1.47 -8.52
C ILE A 147 11.79 1.00 -7.17
N SER A 148 12.09 1.74 -6.12
CA SER A 148 11.63 1.41 -4.79
C SER A 148 11.16 2.64 -4.02
N VAL A 149 10.09 2.44 -3.23
CA VAL A 149 9.49 3.47 -2.39
C VAL A 149 9.33 2.96 -0.96
N PRO A 150 9.39 3.82 0.07
CA PRO A 150 9.13 3.42 1.44
C PRO A 150 7.72 2.87 1.60
N TYR A 151 7.59 1.68 2.18
CA TYR A 151 6.30 1.06 2.43
C TYR A 151 5.58 1.65 3.66
N GLU A 152 6.33 2.22 4.60
CA GLU A 152 5.77 2.87 5.80
C GLU A 152 4.80 4.00 5.50
N SER A 153 5.02 4.73 4.38
CA SER A 153 4.09 5.76 3.93
C SER A 153 2.72 5.20 3.55
N LEU A 154 2.66 3.95 3.12
CA LEU A 154 1.41 3.25 2.78
C LEU A 154 0.70 2.73 4.02
N ASP A 155 1.42 2.11 4.96
CA ASP A 155 0.85 1.68 6.24
C ASP A 155 0.32 2.86 7.04
N GLN A 156 0.98 4.03 7.00
CA GLN A 156 0.49 5.26 7.64
C GLN A 156 -0.81 5.79 6.99
N ILE A 157 -0.90 5.76 5.66
CA ILE A 157 -2.12 6.14 4.94
C ILE A 157 -3.25 5.18 5.29
N LEU A 158 -2.99 3.87 5.26
CA LEU A 158 -3.96 2.84 5.62
C LEU A 158 -4.39 2.96 7.09
N ALA A 159 -3.46 3.18 8.01
CA ALA A 159 -3.75 3.38 9.43
C ALA A 159 -4.58 4.64 9.68
N SER A 160 -4.31 5.74 8.96
CA SER A 160 -5.09 6.98 9.10
C SER A 160 -6.52 6.81 8.60
N LEU A 161 -6.73 6.08 7.51
CA LEU A 161 -8.05 5.73 7.00
C LEU A 161 -8.77 4.77 7.95
N GLY A 162 -8.07 3.75 8.45
CA GLY A 162 -8.59 2.78 9.42
C GLY A 162 -9.06 3.46 10.72
N ASN A 163 -8.29 4.37 11.25
CA ASN A 163 -8.65 5.14 12.45
C ASN A 163 -9.91 5.99 12.22
N SER A 164 -10.04 6.64 11.06
CA SER A 164 -11.20 7.46 10.72
C SER A 164 -12.46 6.62 10.59
N ILE A 165 -12.39 5.46 9.94
CA ILE A 165 -13.51 4.53 9.78
C ILE A 165 -13.90 3.93 11.15
N THR A 166 -12.93 3.55 11.97
CA THR A 166 -13.17 3.04 13.33
C THR A 166 -13.92 4.07 14.17
N LEU A 167 -13.52 5.35 14.12
CA LEU A 167 -14.22 6.41 14.82
C LEU A 167 -15.69 6.54 14.36
N ILE A 168 -15.94 6.53 13.06
CA ILE A 168 -17.29 6.60 12.48
C ILE A 168 -18.16 5.42 12.98
N VAL A 169 -17.59 4.21 12.98
CA VAL A 169 -18.29 2.99 13.45
C VAL A 169 -18.63 3.10 14.94
N VAL A 170 -17.68 3.55 15.77
CA VAL A 170 -17.91 3.72 17.21
C VAL A 170 -18.97 4.77 17.49
N VAL A 171 -18.91 5.93 16.84
CA VAL A 171 -19.92 6.99 16.97
C VAL A 171 -21.30 6.49 16.51
N GLY A 172 -21.38 5.82 15.38
CA GLY A 172 -22.62 5.23 14.87
C GLY A 172 -23.23 4.23 15.85
N LEU A 173 -22.41 3.41 16.48
CA LEU A 173 -22.83 2.44 17.50
C LEU A 173 -23.40 3.12 18.75
N ILE A 174 -22.74 4.18 19.23
CA ILE A 174 -23.23 4.97 20.37
C ILE A 174 -24.59 5.60 20.04
N VAL A 175 -24.73 6.19 18.86
CA VAL A 175 -26.01 6.78 18.42
C VAL A 175 -27.11 5.70 18.34
N ALA A 176 -26.80 4.53 17.78
CA ALA A 176 -27.76 3.43 17.69
C ALA A 176 -28.21 2.92 19.08
N ILE A 177 -27.30 2.84 20.03
CA ILE A 177 -27.63 2.45 21.43
C ILE A 177 -28.55 3.50 22.06
N LEU A 178 -28.20 4.79 21.95
CA LEU A 178 -29.00 5.87 22.51
C LEU A 178 -30.42 5.92 21.89
N ALA A 179 -30.50 5.84 20.58
CA ALA A 179 -31.79 5.81 19.87
C ALA A 179 -32.67 4.60 20.31
N SER A 180 -32.04 3.45 20.53
CA SER A 180 -32.72 2.25 20.98
C SER A 180 -33.26 2.35 22.40
N VAL A 181 -32.50 2.93 23.33
CA VAL A 181 -32.94 3.20 24.71
C VAL A 181 -34.13 4.15 24.69
N LEU A 182 -34.03 5.27 23.97
CA LEU A 182 -35.13 6.25 23.86
C LEU A 182 -36.40 5.65 23.25
N ALA A 183 -36.26 4.84 22.19
CA ALA A 183 -37.41 4.16 21.57
C ALA A 183 -38.04 3.12 22.56
N GLY A 184 -37.23 2.41 23.33
CA GLY A 184 -37.70 1.49 24.33
C GLY A 184 -38.52 2.16 25.44
N ASP A 185 -38.06 3.30 25.93
CA ASP A 185 -38.75 4.09 26.94
C ASP A 185 -40.05 4.70 26.40
N TYR A 186 -40.06 5.18 25.18
CA TYR A 186 -41.26 5.71 24.51
C TYR A 186 -42.34 4.64 24.34
N ILE A 187 -41.97 3.46 23.87
CA ILE A 187 -42.89 2.35 23.69
C ILE A 187 -43.48 1.93 25.05
N ARG A 188 -42.63 1.81 26.06
CA ARG A 188 -43.06 1.41 27.42
C ARG A 188 -44.04 2.42 28.02
N SER A 189 -43.79 3.72 27.89
CA SER A 189 -44.73 4.75 28.39
C SER A 189 -46.07 4.70 27.69
N SER A 190 -46.07 4.51 26.36
CA SER A 190 -47.30 4.39 25.56
C SER A 190 -48.17 3.16 25.95
N PHE A 191 -47.54 2.03 26.27
CA PHE A 191 -48.26 0.84 26.75
C PHE A 191 -48.84 1.03 28.16
N MET A 192 -48.11 1.68 29.07
CA MET A 192 -48.62 1.96 30.43
C MET A 192 -49.83 2.92 30.42
N ASP A 193 -49.84 3.89 29.51
CA ASP A 193 -50.96 4.83 29.35
C ASP A 193 -52.23 4.13 28.80
N LEU A 194 -52.04 3.16 27.88
CA LEU A 194 -53.16 2.33 27.37
C LEU A 194 -53.69 1.39 28.46
N GLU A 195 -52.85 0.80 29.29
CA GLU A 195 -53.23 -0.09 30.38
C GLU A 195 -54.05 0.68 31.45
N LYS A 196 -53.62 1.90 31.80
CA LYS A 196 -54.39 2.77 32.70
C LYS A 196 -55.75 3.16 32.13
N ALA A 197 -55.80 3.58 30.83
CA ALA A 197 -57.04 3.93 30.20
C ALA A 197 -58.02 2.75 30.10
N ALA A 198 -57.55 1.52 29.94
CA ALA A 198 -58.37 0.32 29.94
C ALA A 198 -58.87 -0.06 31.36
N ALA A 199 -58.10 0.20 32.42
CA ALA A 199 -58.48 -0.06 33.81
C ALA A 199 -59.56 0.95 34.30
N ASP A 200 -59.59 2.20 33.78
CA ASP A 200 -60.57 3.21 34.14
C ASP A 200 -61.95 3.00 33.49
N ILE A 201 -62.09 2.04 32.57
CA ILE A 201 -63.33 1.72 31.85
C ILE A 201 -64.00 0.44 32.44
N SER A 202 -63.34 -0.31 33.29
CA SER A 202 -63.86 -1.55 33.92
C SER A 202 -64.33 -1.30 35.34
#